data_f7915f993f622b10a64496f9c6ac426c
#
_entry.id   f7915f993f622b10a64496f9c6ac426c
#
_cell.length_a   1.000
_cell.length_b   1.000
_cell.length_c   1.000
_cell.angle_alpha   90.00
_cell.angle_beta   90.00
_cell.angle_gamma   90.00
#
_symmetry.space_group_name_H-M   'P 1'
#
loop_
_entity.id
_entity.type
_entity.pdbx_description
1 polymer ?
#
loop_
_entity_poly.entity_id
_entity_poly.type
_entity_poly.pdbx_seq_one_letter_code
_entity_poly.pdbx_strand_id
1 'polypeptide(L)'
;QRQMCIRDRSDRGGTALIPAFANGRTQDIVMMLHKYLPEMDVHVDGMGKHVARLQLENPDALRNPEELTEAWKWCRRVSSKSDKKKALDADCIVSTSGMMDGGPSIWYLNRLRTDPRNGILLTGYQARGSGGRMLLDEGHVPIWDKRTPIDLEVNQFSFSTHAGHSEIVKFAQDCEAETVVVYHTDPNHARPPLVEELESNGHTVHT
;
A
#
# COMPACT_ATOMS: atom_id res chain seq x y z
N GLN A 1 -9.03 -14.59 -2.39
CA GLN A 1 -7.95 -14.42 -3.38
C GLN A 1 -6.69 -13.79 -2.78
N ARG A 2 -6.79 -12.70 -1.96
CA ARG A 2 -5.63 -11.95 -1.43
C ARG A 2 -4.79 -12.77 -0.44
N GLN A 3 -5.42 -13.58 0.41
CA GLN A 3 -4.75 -14.46 1.38
C GLN A 3 -4.02 -15.60 0.65
N MET A 4 -4.60 -16.14 -0.42
CA MET A 4 -4.01 -17.19 -1.23
C MET A 4 -2.67 -16.74 -1.82
N CYS A 5 -2.55 -15.52 -2.34
CA CYS A 5 -1.30 -15.03 -2.95
C CYS A 5 -0.10 -14.98 -1.98
N ILE A 6 -0.30 -14.68 -0.69
CA ILE A 6 0.78 -14.66 0.31
C ILE A 6 1.10 -16.09 0.75
N ARG A 7 0.09 -16.90 1.07
CA ARG A 7 0.26 -18.32 1.45
C ARG A 7 0.96 -19.12 0.36
N ASP A 8 0.51 -19.01 -0.88
CA ASP A 8 1.12 -19.72 -2.01
C ASP A 8 2.62 -19.41 -2.16
N ARG A 9 3.06 -18.23 -1.76
CA ARG A 9 4.48 -17.89 -1.79
C ARG A 9 5.24 -18.48 -0.63
N SER A 10 4.72 -18.35 0.58
CA SER A 10 5.29 -18.98 1.77
C SER A 10 5.40 -20.49 1.58
N ASP A 11 4.34 -21.15 1.08
CA ASP A 11 4.32 -22.60 0.82
C ASP A 11 5.38 -23.02 -0.22
N ARG A 12 5.77 -22.11 -1.13
CA ARG A 12 6.86 -22.34 -2.09
C ARG A 12 8.23 -21.91 -1.56
N GLY A 13 8.32 -21.46 -0.31
CA GLY A 13 9.55 -20.94 0.31
C GLY A 13 9.99 -19.61 -0.29
N GLY A 14 9.06 -18.78 -0.76
CA GLY A 14 9.29 -17.42 -1.23
C GLY A 14 8.79 -16.38 -0.23
N THR A 15 9.19 -15.13 -0.46
CA THR A 15 8.84 -13.97 0.36
C THR A 15 7.88 -13.04 -0.38
N ALA A 16 6.82 -12.60 0.30
CA ALA A 16 5.91 -11.55 -0.19
C ALA A 16 6.40 -10.17 0.25
N LEU A 17 6.78 -9.32 -0.70
CA LEU A 17 7.08 -7.91 -0.43
C LEU A 17 5.82 -7.07 -0.61
N ILE A 18 5.43 -6.32 0.42
CA ILE A 18 4.29 -5.41 0.41
C ILE A 18 4.77 -3.97 0.61
N PRO A 19 4.98 -3.23 -0.48
CA PRO A 19 5.25 -1.80 -0.39
C PRO A 19 4.02 -1.06 0.15
N ALA A 20 4.23 -0.24 1.19
CA ALA A 20 3.14 0.44 1.87
C ALA A 20 3.51 1.89 2.22
N PHE A 21 2.51 2.78 2.24
CA PHE A 21 2.68 4.12 2.79
C PHE A 21 2.90 4.05 4.30
N ALA A 22 3.70 4.96 4.83
CA ALA A 22 4.10 4.96 6.23
C ALA A 22 2.93 5.19 7.18
N ASN A 23 2.01 6.08 6.80
CA ASN A 23 0.84 6.42 7.61
C ASN A 23 -0.42 5.72 7.09
N GLY A 24 -1.15 5.08 7.98
CA GLY A 24 -2.37 4.35 7.70
C GLY A 24 -2.10 2.98 7.07
N ARG A 25 -1.58 2.95 5.85
CA ARG A 25 -1.46 1.72 5.05
C ARG A 25 -0.59 0.64 5.67
N THR A 26 0.57 1.00 6.22
CA THR A 26 1.45 0.04 6.91
C THR A 26 0.72 -0.61 8.09
N GLN A 27 0.02 0.17 8.88
CA GLN A 27 -0.70 -0.28 10.06
C GLN A 27 -1.89 -1.16 9.68
N ASP A 28 -2.70 -0.74 8.71
CA ASP A 28 -3.84 -1.51 8.20
C ASP A 28 -3.41 -2.89 7.67
N ILE A 29 -2.30 -2.94 6.91
CA ILE A 29 -1.78 -4.20 6.38
C ILE A 29 -1.33 -5.11 7.51
N VAL A 30 -0.60 -4.60 8.51
CA VAL A 30 -0.13 -5.41 9.63
C VAL A 30 -1.30 -5.94 10.45
N MET A 31 -2.33 -5.14 10.72
CA MET A 31 -3.56 -5.61 11.38
C MET A 31 -4.28 -6.68 10.57
N MET A 32 -4.40 -6.50 9.25
CA MET A 32 -5.01 -7.51 8.38
C MET A 32 -4.21 -8.82 8.34
N LEU A 33 -2.88 -8.73 8.25
CA LEU A 33 -2.02 -9.92 8.28
C LEU A 33 -2.14 -10.67 9.60
N HIS A 34 -2.11 -9.99 10.73
CA HIS A 34 -2.32 -10.57 12.05
C HIS A 34 -3.67 -11.27 12.17
N LYS A 35 -4.74 -10.63 11.70
CA LYS A 35 -6.10 -11.16 11.78
C LYS A 35 -6.34 -12.39 10.92
N TYR A 36 -5.77 -12.43 9.71
CA TYR A 36 -6.12 -13.44 8.71
C TYR A 36 -5.02 -14.46 8.43
N LEU A 37 -3.77 -14.16 8.82
CA LEU A 37 -2.57 -14.96 8.58
C LEU A 37 -1.65 -14.95 9.82
N PRO A 38 -2.18 -15.26 11.02
CA PRO A 38 -1.42 -15.13 12.28
C PRO A 38 -0.23 -16.08 12.39
N GLU A 39 -0.19 -17.12 11.57
CA GLU A 39 0.89 -18.09 11.50
C GLU A 39 2.15 -17.59 10.78
N MET A 40 2.06 -16.49 10.03
CA MET A 40 3.16 -16.02 9.19
C MET A 40 4.22 -15.22 9.95
N ASP A 41 5.47 -15.38 9.53
CA ASP A 41 6.57 -14.52 9.96
C ASP A 41 6.57 -13.21 9.16
N VAL A 42 6.11 -12.14 9.80
CA VAL A 42 5.95 -10.82 9.17
C VAL A 42 6.93 -9.81 9.71
N HIS A 43 7.71 -9.21 8.80
CA HIS A 43 8.67 -8.18 9.14
C HIS A 43 8.23 -6.80 8.64
N VAL A 44 8.40 -5.77 9.47
CA VAL A 44 8.06 -4.38 9.12
C VAL A 44 9.32 -3.52 9.09
N ASP A 45 9.55 -2.79 7.98
CA ASP A 45 10.69 -1.88 7.83
C ASP A 45 10.30 -0.51 7.28
N GLY A 46 11.13 0.49 7.59
CA GLY A 46 10.95 1.87 7.12
C GLY A 46 10.16 2.75 8.08
N MET A 47 9.71 3.89 7.56
CA MET A 47 9.08 4.95 8.34
C MET A 47 7.75 4.53 8.98
N GLY A 48 7.05 3.54 8.43
CA GLY A 48 5.81 2.99 9.01
C GLY A 48 5.96 2.55 10.47
N LYS A 49 7.16 2.11 10.88
CA LYS A 49 7.47 1.77 12.28
C LYS A 49 7.39 2.98 13.22
N HIS A 50 7.87 4.13 12.77
CA HIS A 50 7.82 5.36 13.57
C HIS A 50 6.40 5.89 13.68
N VAL A 51 5.63 5.84 12.59
CA VAL A 51 4.23 6.23 12.58
C VAL A 51 3.41 5.33 13.52
N ALA A 52 3.57 4.01 13.42
CA ALA A 52 2.87 3.08 14.32
C ALA A 52 3.20 3.34 15.80
N ARG A 53 4.46 3.65 16.12
CA ARG A 53 4.82 4.02 17.49
C ARG A 53 4.10 5.28 17.95
N LEU A 54 4.09 6.34 17.13
CA LEU A 54 3.37 7.59 17.46
C LEU A 54 1.87 7.35 17.63
N GLN A 55 1.28 6.51 16.81
CA GLN A 55 -0.13 6.13 16.94
C GLN A 55 -0.42 5.39 18.24
N LEU A 56 0.44 4.43 18.62
CA LEU A 56 0.31 3.67 19.87
C LEU A 56 0.56 4.52 21.12
N GLU A 57 1.35 5.58 21.01
CA GLU A 57 1.54 6.59 22.07
C GLU A 57 0.31 7.52 22.22
N ASN A 58 -0.62 7.53 21.23
CA ASN A 58 -1.81 8.35 21.20
C ASN A 58 -3.07 7.50 20.87
N PRO A 59 -3.43 6.53 21.70
CA PRO A 59 -4.50 5.56 21.41
C PRO A 59 -5.87 6.20 21.24
N ASP A 60 -6.14 7.31 21.89
CA ASP A 60 -7.42 8.03 21.81
C ASP A 60 -7.69 8.60 20.39
N ALA A 61 -6.66 8.74 19.57
CA ALA A 61 -6.77 9.16 18.18
C ALA A 61 -7.03 7.99 17.20
N LEU A 62 -7.07 6.75 17.69
CA LEU A 62 -7.25 5.56 16.88
C LEU A 62 -8.66 4.99 16.99
N ARG A 63 -9.13 4.44 15.88
CA ARG A 63 -10.43 3.74 15.85
C ARG A 63 -10.38 2.40 16.60
N ASN A 64 -9.28 1.65 16.46
CA ASN A 64 -9.10 0.31 17.04
C ASN A 64 -7.67 0.18 17.63
N PRO A 65 -7.38 0.84 18.76
CA PRO A 65 -6.04 0.87 19.35
C PRO A 65 -5.56 -0.51 19.85
N GLU A 66 -6.48 -1.34 20.36
CA GLU A 66 -6.15 -2.68 20.82
C GLU A 66 -5.70 -3.59 19.68
N GLU A 67 -6.43 -3.56 18.56
CA GLU A 67 -6.12 -4.37 17.37
C GLU A 67 -4.74 -4.01 16.80
N LEU A 68 -4.43 -2.71 16.73
CA LEU A 68 -3.10 -2.26 16.33
C LEU A 68 -2.02 -2.70 17.33
N THR A 69 -2.30 -2.60 18.62
CA THR A 69 -1.36 -2.99 19.69
C THR A 69 -0.98 -4.46 19.58
N GLU A 70 -1.95 -5.34 19.40
CA GLU A 70 -1.73 -6.79 19.29
C GLU A 70 -0.98 -7.14 17.99
N ALA A 71 -1.42 -6.60 16.86
CA ALA A 71 -0.75 -6.79 15.58
C ALA A 71 0.70 -6.28 15.60
N TRP A 72 0.95 -5.18 16.32
CA TRP A 72 2.28 -4.61 16.46
C TRP A 72 3.21 -5.42 17.39
N LYS A 73 2.67 -6.10 18.38
CA LYS A 73 3.42 -7.06 19.20
C LYS A 73 3.76 -8.32 18.43
N TRP A 74 2.86 -8.76 17.58
CA TRP A 74 3.02 -9.97 16.78
C TRP A 74 4.09 -9.82 15.67
N CYS A 75 4.09 -8.72 14.90
CA CYS A 75 5.04 -8.54 13.82
C CYS A 75 6.46 -8.22 14.32
N ARG A 76 7.49 -8.54 13.52
CA ARG A 76 8.89 -8.24 13.79
C ARG A 76 9.28 -6.89 13.19
N ARG A 77 9.88 -6.03 13.98
CA ARG A 77 10.36 -4.72 13.55
C ARG A 77 11.84 -4.78 13.20
N VAL A 78 12.17 -4.45 11.97
CA VAL A 78 13.56 -4.38 11.51
C VAL A 78 14.24 -3.17 12.12
N SER A 79 15.23 -3.40 12.98
CA SER A 79 15.95 -2.34 13.70
C SER A 79 17.45 -2.30 13.38
N SER A 80 17.99 -3.37 12.81
CA SER A 80 19.40 -3.53 12.50
C SER A 80 19.63 -4.05 11.07
N LYS A 81 20.90 -3.96 10.62
CA LYS A 81 21.32 -4.59 9.36
C LYS A 81 21.14 -6.11 9.39
N SER A 82 21.28 -6.73 10.56
CA SER A 82 21.06 -8.17 10.74
C SER A 82 19.59 -8.52 10.57
N ASP A 83 18.68 -7.77 11.22
CA ASP A 83 17.23 -7.98 11.07
C ASP A 83 16.79 -7.80 9.63
N LYS A 84 17.38 -6.80 8.95
CA LYS A 84 17.09 -6.53 7.53
C LYS A 84 17.48 -7.71 6.62
N LYS A 85 18.55 -8.43 6.96
CA LYS A 85 18.93 -9.65 6.24
C LYS A 85 17.99 -10.81 6.56
N LYS A 86 17.64 -10.99 7.84
CA LYS A 86 16.70 -12.05 8.27
C LYS A 86 15.32 -11.88 7.64
N ALA A 87 14.88 -10.64 7.42
CA ALA A 87 13.61 -10.36 6.77
C ALA A 87 13.54 -10.88 5.33
N LEU A 88 14.66 -11.13 4.66
CA LEU A 88 14.66 -11.72 3.30
C LEU A 88 14.21 -13.19 3.28
N ASP A 89 14.25 -13.86 4.42
CA ASP A 89 13.83 -15.26 4.59
C ASP A 89 12.46 -15.36 5.29
N ALA A 90 11.79 -14.21 5.53
CA ALA A 90 10.46 -14.15 6.15
C ALA A 90 9.36 -14.45 5.12
N ASP A 91 8.18 -14.85 5.59
CA ASP A 91 7.01 -15.04 4.74
C ASP A 91 6.54 -13.73 4.09
N CYS A 92 6.61 -12.63 4.84
CA CYS A 92 6.13 -11.33 4.38
C CYS A 92 6.96 -10.17 4.92
N ILE A 93 7.22 -9.19 4.05
CA ILE A 93 7.87 -7.93 4.40
C ILE A 93 6.94 -6.77 4.05
N VAL A 94 6.52 -6.01 5.04
CA VAL A 94 5.81 -4.74 4.84
C VAL A 94 6.81 -3.60 4.95
N SER A 95 6.99 -2.81 3.89
CA SER A 95 7.99 -1.75 3.92
C SER A 95 7.63 -0.49 3.14
N THR A 96 8.21 0.65 3.52
CA THR A 96 8.08 1.91 2.78
C THR A 96 9.19 2.04 1.72
N SER A 97 9.01 2.65 0.57
CA SER A 97 7.91 3.48 0.08
C SER A 97 6.85 2.65 -0.66
N GLY A 98 5.59 3.07 -0.54
CA GLY A 98 4.45 2.39 -1.15
C GLY A 98 4.39 2.48 -2.68
N MET A 99 5.04 3.47 -3.28
CA MET A 99 5.11 3.67 -4.74
C MET A 99 6.43 3.20 -5.36
N MET A 100 7.29 2.53 -4.60
CA MET A 100 8.58 2.02 -5.07
C MET A 100 9.55 3.09 -5.59
N ASP A 101 9.50 4.31 -5.03
CA ASP A 101 10.36 5.43 -5.43
C ASP A 101 11.65 5.52 -4.60
N GLY A 102 11.85 4.60 -3.66
CA GLY A 102 13.03 4.59 -2.81
C GLY A 102 12.84 3.82 -1.50
N GLY A 103 13.73 4.08 -0.55
CA GLY A 103 13.66 3.53 0.79
C GLY A 103 13.90 2.01 0.89
N PRO A 104 13.46 1.40 1.99
CA PRO A 104 13.67 -0.03 2.22
C PRO A 104 13.01 -0.93 1.17
N SER A 105 11.86 -0.54 0.60
CA SER A 105 11.16 -1.34 -0.41
C SER A 105 12.05 -1.65 -1.61
N ILE A 106 12.79 -0.66 -2.12
CA ILE A 106 13.73 -0.83 -3.24
C ILE A 106 14.90 -1.73 -2.83
N TRP A 107 15.37 -1.60 -1.59
CA TRP A 107 16.46 -2.45 -1.10
C TRP A 107 16.07 -3.93 -1.04
N TYR A 108 14.84 -4.23 -0.58
CA TYR A 108 14.30 -5.58 -0.57
C TYR A 108 14.03 -6.08 -1.98
N LEU A 109 13.34 -5.29 -2.79
CA LEU A 109 13.02 -5.66 -4.17
C LEU A 109 14.28 -6.04 -4.95
N ASN A 110 15.36 -5.26 -4.83
CA ASN A 110 16.61 -5.56 -5.54
C ASN A 110 17.22 -6.93 -5.17
N ARG A 111 16.89 -7.48 -4.00
CA ARG A 111 17.38 -8.78 -3.55
C ARG A 111 16.44 -9.94 -3.84
N LEU A 112 15.15 -9.65 -3.89
CA LEU A 112 14.11 -10.65 -4.11
C LEU A 112 13.78 -10.84 -5.60
N ARG A 113 14.09 -9.87 -6.45
CA ARG A 113 13.59 -9.71 -7.82
C ARG A 113 13.90 -10.82 -8.81
N THR A 114 14.92 -11.63 -8.56
CA THR A 114 15.39 -12.69 -9.47
C THR A 114 14.91 -14.09 -9.11
N ASP A 115 14.19 -14.22 -7.99
CA ASP A 115 13.63 -15.49 -7.55
C ASP A 115 12.11 -15.48 -7.80
N PRO A 116 11.60 -16.30 -8.74
CA PRO A 116 10.18 -16.31 -9.10
C PRO A 116 9.26 -16.87 -7.98
N ARG A 117 9.81 -17.46 -6.93
CA ARG A 117 9.04 -17.85 -5.74
C ARG A 117 8.56 -16.63 -4.98
N ASN A 118 9.32 -15.53 -5.03
CA ASN A 118 8.95 -14.27 -4.39
C ASN A 118 7.83 -13.55 -5.13
N GLY A 119 7.21 -12.59 -4.46
CA GLY A 119 6.20 -11.74 -5.09
C GLY A 119 6.17 -10.35 -4.49
N ILE A 120 5.67 -9.41 -5.27
CA ILE A 120 5.36 -8.06 -4.81
C ILE A 120 3.85 -7.81 -4.88
N LEU A 121 3.29 -7.27 -3.81
CA LEU A 121 1.87 -6.95 -3.69
C LEU A 121 1.73 -5.43 -3.51
N LEU A 122 1.44 -4.73 -4.60
CA LEU A 122 1.18 -3.30 -4.57
C LEU A 122 -0.23 -3.06 -4.00
N THR A 123 -0.32 -2.32 -2.89
CA THR A 123 -1.54 -2.20 -2.09
C THR A 123 -2.22 -0.84 -2.21
N GLY A 124 -1.85 -0.04 -3.20
CA GLY A 124 -2.40 1.28 -3.40
C GLY A 124 -2.21 1.79 -4.81
N TYR A 125 -2.68 3.01 -5.01
CA TYR A 125 -2.47 3.75 -6.23
C TYR A 125 -0.98 3.92 -6.53
N GLN A 126 -0.61 3.73 -7.78
CA GLN A 126 0.74 3.97 -8.28
C GLN A 126 0.70 5.17 -9.23
N ALA A 127 1.29 6.28 -8.80
CA ALA A 127 1.28 7.51 -9.55
C ALA A 127 2.07 7.37 -10.86
N ARG A 128 1.66 8.14 -11.89
CA ARG A 128 2.39 8.20 -13.15
C ARG A 128 3.85 8.62 -12.89
N GLY A 129 4.80 7.87 -13.44
CA GLY A 129 6.23 8.09 -13.24
C GLY A 129 6.81 7.49 -11.95
N SER A 130 6.00 6.89 -11.07
CA SER A 130 6.52 6.15 -9.91
C SER A 130 7.13 4.81 -10.30
N GLY A 131 8.04 4.31 -9.46
CA GLY A 131 8.63 2.98 -9.66
C GLY A 131 7.61 1.85 -9.70
N GLY A 132 6.57 1.92 -8.87
CA GLY A 132 5.47 0.96 -8.88
C GLY A 132 4.62 1.04 -10.15
N ARG A 133 4.44 2.23 -10.74
CA ARG A 133 3.74 2.38 -12.02
C ARG A 133 4.55 1.78 -13.17
N MET A 134 5.86 2.07 -13.22
CA MET A 134 6.78 1.46 -14.20
C MET A 134 6.82 -0.05 -14.08
N LEU A 135 6.75 -0.57 -12.85
CA LEU A 135 6.69 -2.03 -12.62
C LEU A 135 5.43 -2.64 -13.24
N LEU A 136 4.27 -2.00 -13.07
CA LEU A 136 3.01 -2.48 -13.60
C LEU A 136 2.94 -2.40 -15.13
N ASP A 137 3.44 -1.31 -15.71
CA ASP A 137 3.32 -1.06 -17.15
C ASP A 137 4.42 -1.76 -17.97
N GLU A 138 5.63 -1.84 -17.42
CA GLU A 138 6.83 -2.19 -18.19
C GLU A 138 7.65 -3.34 -17.55
N GLY A 139 7.24 -3.88 -16.40
CA GLY A 139 7.92 -4.97 -15.71
C GLY A 139 9.32 -4.63 -15.17
N HIS A 140 9.61 -3.35 -14.96
CA HIS A 140 10.88 -2.91 -14.40
C HIS A 140 10.71 -1.79 -13.35
N VAL A 141 11.75 -1.61 -12.52
CA VAL A 141 11.83 -0.51 -11.55
C VAL A 141 13.18 0.19 -11.70
N PRO A 142 13.26 1.52 -11.61
CA PRO A 142 14.54 2.21 -11.55
C PRO A 142 15.19 1.93 -10.18
N ILE A 143 16.28 1.18 -10.20
CA ILE A 143 17.09 0.91 -9.01
C ILE A 143 18.44 1.58 -9.21
N TRP A 144 18.72 2.62 -8.38
CA TRP A 144 19.91 3.49 -8.54
C TRP A 144 20.08 4.00 -9.98
N ASP A 145 19.01 4.58 -10.52
CA ASP A 145 18.93 5.13 -11.88
C ASP A 145 19.16 4.12 -13.03
N LYS A 146 19.14 2.83 -12.71
CA LYS A 146 19.23 1.78 -13.70
C LYS A 146 17.88 1.10 -13.90
N ARG A 147 17.43 1.01 -15.14
CA ARG A 147 16.27 0.20 -15.52
C ARG A 147 16.55 -1.26 -15.15
N THR A 148 15.87 -1.77 -14.13
CA THR A 148 16.14 -3.07 -13.55
C THR A 148 14.93 -3.99 -13.76
N PRO A 149 15.05 -5.09 -14.48
CA PRO A 149 13.98 -6.04 -14.71
C PRO A 149 13.61 -6.78 -13.41
N ILE A 150 12.34 -7.13 -13.30
CA ILE A 150 11.75 -7.79 -12.14
C ILE A 150 11.11 -9.09 -12.62
N ASP A 151 11.65 -10.22 -12.16
CA ASP A 151 11.24 -11.57 -12.59
C ASP A 151 10.25 -12.22 -11.61
N LEU A 152 10.04 -11.61 -10.42
CA LEU A 152 9.05 -12.08 -9.45
C LEU A 152 7.62 -11.73 -9.88
N GLU A 153 6.65 -12.42 -9.30
CA GLU A 153 5.22 -12.18 -9.58
C GLU A 153 4.77 -10.83 -9.01
N VAL A 154 4.09 -10.04 -9.84
CA VAL A 154 3.57 -8.72 -9.48
C VAL A 154 2.05 -8.77 -9.39
N ASN A 155 1.49 -8.39 -8.24
CA ASN A 155 0.05 -8.26 -8.04
C ASN A 155 -0.29 -6.86 -7.54
N GLN A 156 -1.40 -6.31 -8.01
CA GLN A 156 -1.94 -5.06 -7.51
C GLN A 156 -3.30 -5.29 -6.85
N PHE A 157 -3.48 -4.68 -5.68
CA PHE A 157 -4.73 -4.69 -4.93
C PHE A 157 -5.13 -3.25 -4.61
N SER A 158 -6.38 -2.92 -4.88
CA SER A 158 -6.92 -1.61 -4.48
C SER A 158 -7.43 -1.68 -3.04
N PHE A 159 -6.68 -1.07 -2.12
CA PHE A 159 -7.14 -0.74 -0.78
C PHE A 159 -7.37 0.77 -0.72
N SER A 160 -8.34 1.28 -1.48
CA SER A 160 -8.60 2.72 -1.47
C SER A 160 -9.13 3.15 -0.10
N THR A 161 -8.55 4.23 0.43
CA THR A 161 -9.09 4.99 1.56
C THR A 161 -9.70 6.30 1.09
N HIS A 162 -9.65 6.55 -0.22
CA HIS A 162 -10.31 7.68 -0.85
C HIS A 162 -11.71 7.27 -1.27
N ALA A 163 -12.66 8.18 -1.16
CA ALA A 163 -14.00 7.99 -1.66
C ALA A 163 -13.96 7.68 -3.17
N GLY A 164 -14.76 6.71 -3.58
CA GLY A 164 -14.98 6.41 -4.99
C GLY A 164 -15.90 7.44 -5.64
N HIS A 165 -16.02 7.37 -6.97
CA HIS A 165 -16.85 8.28 -7.76
C HIS A 165 -18.27 8.40 -7.19
N SER A 166 -18.98 7.29 -7.04
CA SER A 166 -20.34 7.26 -6.50
C SER A 166 -20.47 7.75 -5.06
N GLU A 167 -19.44 7.54 -4.25
CA GLU A 167 -19.41 8.03 -2.86
C GLU A 167 -19.24 9.54 -2.81
N ILE A 168 -18.45 10.13 -3.72
CA ILE A 168 -18.27 11.58 -3.83
C ILE A 168 -19.60 12.24 -4.28
N VAL A 169 -20.23 11.67 -5.30
CA VAL A 169 -21.54 12.15 -5.80
C VAL A 169 -22.59 12.09 -4.68
N LYS A 170 -22.69 10.94 -4.03
CA LYS A 170 -23.60 10.77 -2.89
C LYS A 170 -23.31 11.77 -1.77
N PHE A 171 -22.06 12.00 -1.44
CA PHE A 171 -21.67 12.96 -0.41
C PHE A 171 -22.11 14.38 -0.76
N ALA A 172 -21.94 14.82 -2.00
CA ALA A 172 -22.40 16.13 -2.47
C ALA A 172 -23.94 16.27 -2.35
N GLN A 173 -24.69 15.21 -2.71
CA GLN A 173 -26.14 15.15 -2.58
C GLN A 173 -26.58 15.19 -1.10
N ASP A 174 -25.95 14.35 -0.24
CA ASP A 174 -26.27 14.28 1.19
C ASP A 174 -26.00 15.63 1.92
N CYS A 175 -25.04 16.41 1.39
CA CYS A 175 -24.76 17.77 1.88
C CYS A 175 -25.71 18.85 1.31
N GLU A 176 -26.60 18.50 0.38
CA GLU A 176 -27.47 19.46 -0.34
C GLU A 176 -26.66 20.63 -0.94
N ALA A 177 -25.44 20.33 -1.45
CA ALA A 177 -24.51 21.36 -1.90
C ALA A 177 -25.00 22.02 -3.20
N GLU A 178 -25.19 23.33 -3.22
CA GLU A 178 -25.48 24.08 -4.46
C GLU A 178 -24.26 24.15 -5.39
N THR A 179 -23.08 24.29 -4.78
CA THR A 179 -21.81 24.43 -5.52
C THR A 179 -20.78 23.41 -5.02
N VAL A 180 -20.12 22.73 -5.95
CA VAL A 180 -19.07 21.74 -5.69
C VAL A 180 -17.79 22.17 -6.39
N VAL A 181 -16.66 22.17 -5.65
CA VAL A 181 -15.33 22.40 -6.23
C VAL A 181 -14.57 21.09 -6.29
N VAL A 182 -14.27 20.64 -7.52
CA VAL A 182 -13.52 19.39 -7.74
C VAL A 182 -12.06 19.71 -7.98
N TYR A 183 -11.20 19.27 -7.05
CA TYR A 183 -9.75 19.45 -7.14
C TYR A 183 -9.02 18.16 -6.82
N HIS A 184 -7.72 18.09 -7.10
CA HIS A 184 -6.86 16.93 -6.81
C HIS A 184 -7.37 15.61 -7.44
N THR A 185 -7.96 15.69 -8.64
CA THR A 185 -8.38 14.54 -9.44
C THR A 185 -7.62 14.49 -10.75
N ASP A 186 -7.50 13.29 -11.34
CA ASP A 186 -6.94 13.15 -12.69
C ASP A 186 -7.78 13.95 -13.70
N PRO A 187 -7.18 14.97 -14.37
CA PRO A 187 -7.92 15.91 -15.21
C PRO A 187 -8.45 15.28 -16.49
N ASN A 188 -7.90 14.15 -16.92
CA ASN A 188 -8.21 13.55 -18.22
C ASN A 188 -9.17 12.36 -18.13
N HIS A 189 -9.16 11.64 -17.00
CA HIS A 189 -9.89 10.38 -16.87
C HIS A 189 -10.94 10.40 -15.75
N ALA A 190 -10.57 10.87 -14.56
CA ALA A 190 -11.48 10.81 -13.40
C ALA A 190 -12.36 12.06 -13.25
N ARG A 191 -11.83 13.25 -13.60
CA ARG A 191 -12.55 14.52 -13.43
C ARG A 191 -13.74 14.69 -14.37
N PRO A 192 -13.62 14.46 -15.70
CA PRO A 192 -14.74 14.71 -16.60
C PRO A 192 -16.03 13.96 -16.25
N PRO A 193 -16.01 12.62 -16.04
CA PRO A 193 -17.24 11.90 -15.68
C PRO A 193 -17.80 12.31 -14.31
N LEU A 194 -16.94 12.69 -13.35
CA LEU A 194 -17.39 13.17 -12.05
C LEU A 194 -18.12 14.51 -12.16
N VAL A 195 -17.58 15.44 -12.93
CA VAL A 195 -18.20 16.74 -13.20
C VAL A 195 -19.55 16.56 -13.86
N GLU A 196 -19.61 15.76 -14.92
CA GLU A 196 -20.85 15.47 -15.67
C GLU A 196 -21.95 14.90 -14.74
N GLU A 197 -21.60 13.96 -13.86
CA GLU A 197 -22.59 13.37 -12.95
C GLU A 197 -23.03 14.34 -11.86
N LEU A 198 -22.13 15.16 -11.31
CA LEU A 198 -22.49 16.19 -10.33
C LEU A 198 -23.41 17.26 -10.96
N GLU A 199 -23.11 17.74 -12.17
CA GLU A 199 -23.94 18.70 -12.89
C GLU A 199 -25.32 18.12 -13.23
N SER A 200 -25.38 16.84 -13.64
CA SER A 200 -26.66 16.15 -13.92
C SER A 200 -27.53 16.00 -12.68
N ASN A 201 -26.93 16.00 -11.49
CA ASN A 201 -27.63 15.99 -10.20
C ASN A 201 -28.00 17.41 -9.69
N GLY A 202 -27.76 18.46 -10.51
CA GLY A 202 -28.17 19.83 -10.23
C GLY A 202 -27.16 20.68 -9.47
N HIS A 203 -25.92 20.20 -9.28
CA HIS A 203 -24.86 20.99 -8.66
C HIS A 203 -24.19 21.93 -9.68
N THR A 204 -23.79 23.13 -9.24
CA THR A 204 -22.84 23.97 -9.98
C THR A 204 -21.43 23.49 -9.70
N VAL A 205 -20.65 23.11 -10.72
CA VAL A 205 -19.33 22.49 -10.53
C VAL A 205 -18.20 23.42 -11.02
N HIS A 206 -17.17 23.60 -10.18
CA HIS A 206 -15.91 24.27 -10.53
C HIS A 206 -14.75 23.29 -10.46
N THR A 207 -13.73 23.44 -11.36
CA THR A 207 -12.56 22.55 -11.45
C THR A 207 -11.24 23.31 -11.46
#